data_2991ce252e2dc2902ebbe3529494b335
#
_entry.id   2991ce252e2dc2902ebbe3529494b335
#
_cell.length_a   1.000
_cell.length_b   1.000
_cell.length_c   1.000
_cell.angle_alpha   90.00
_cell.angle_beta   90.00
_cell.angle_gamma   90.00
#
_symmetry.space_group_name_H-M   'P 1'
#
loop_
_entity.id
_entity.type
_entity.pdbx_description
1 polymer ?
#
loop_
_entity_poly.entity_id
_entity_poly.type
_entity_poly.pdbx_seq_one_letter_code
_entity_poly.pdbx_strand_id
1 'polypeptide(L)'
;WLFPHRGTELYSDKPPMLMWLQAAFYTVTGNWRVAFLLPSLLAALGTLWCVQDLAGRLWTRRVGLYAAWALLFAFQFTWQAKKAQIDPLVTFFITLANYGLLRHLLLGPAWRWWALGWAAAGLGTITKGVGALALLMVLPAAIAAVRGWPRVRVHARDRRFWLGPLAFLGAVSVWLVPVLAVALSQDLPEYRAYLDDILLRQTAKRYSQSWDHHQPAWYHLGVMASMWIPAVLALPWAIPAWRRRLRRRDPRYLLPLAWWLLVLVFFSIPDGKRDVYIMPALPMMCLALAPLLPGILRRRLPRALLLALALLVALLFLAGGASVLSGVGSLPERLREQRGLDPQGIVAGGWMLLAIGAWGLGCVLAFRRRAVAALSATLAGLWVVFGLVGYGLLNDASSARGVMAAAGRRIGPEAELGLVAWKEQNLLMADRPAATFGFKRPWDEQLQLAVAWQAQAPDRWLLVLEDALEHCLDPQRIELAGISNRRRWYLVPPDAVVAPCEATPEERARAAAGQARDLEE
;
A
#
# COMPACT_ATOMS: atom_id res chain seq x y z
N TRP A 1 15.21 8.75 14.83
CA TRP A 1 13.80 9.15 14.90
C TRP A 1 13.45 10.28 13.93
N LEU A 2 14.30 11.30 13.79
CA LEU A 2 14.03 12.48 12.93
C LEU A 2 14.29 12.18 11.47
N PHE A 3 15.42 11.56 11.19
CA PHE A 3 15.86 11.20 9.85
C PHE A 3 15.80 9.68 9.69
N PRO A 4 14.84 9.14 8.96
CA PRO A 4 14.83 7.73 8.60
C PRO A 4 16.08 7.34 7.81
N HIS A 5 16.55 6.11 8.02
CA HIS A 5 17.70 5.55 7.31
C HIS A 5 17.30 4.28 6.57
N ARG A 6 18.01 4.02 5.48
CA ARG A 6 18.01 2.77 4.73
C ARG A 6 19.45 2.28 4.65
N GLY A 7 19.77 1.28 5.47
CA GLY A 7 21.17 0.96 5.73
C GLY A 7 21.86 2.12 6.43
N THR A 8 22.96 2.60 5.85
CA THR A 8 23.72 3.76 6.33
C THR A 8 23.26 5.11 5.73
N GLU A 9 22.39 5.08 4.72
CA GLU A 9 21.99 6.28 3.97
C GLU A 9 20.68 6.88 4.52
N LEU A 10 20.55 8.22 4.39
CA LEU A 10 19.32 8.93 4.72
C LEU A 10 18.19 8.56 3.73
N TYR A 11 17.03 8.23 4.27
CA TYR A 11 15.84 7.89 3.51
C TYR A 11 14.87 9.08 3.46
N SER A 12 14.84 9.76 2.34
CA SER A 12 14.05 10.99 2.11
C SER A 12 12.75 10.78 1.33
N ASP A 13 12.42 9.52 0.92
CA ASP A 13 11.24 9.29 0.07
C ASP A 13 9.91 9.49 0.80
N LYS A 14 9.87 9.22 2.10
CA LYS A 14 8.65 9.32 2.92
C LYS A 14 8.96 9.89 4.30
N PRO A 15 8.01 10.69 4.87
CA PRO A 15 8.07 11.10 6.26
C PRO A 15 7.95 9.91 7.23
N PRO A 16 8.35 10.04 8.51
CA PRO A 16 8.65 8.91 9.39
C PRO A 16 7.46 8.25 10.10
N MET A 17 6.23 8.76 9.96
CA MET A 17 5.08 8.34 10.80
C MET A 17 4.86 6.82 10.81
N LEU A 18 4.94 6.14 9.65
CA LEU A 18 4.79 4.68 9.60
C LEU A 18 5.92 3.98 10.35
N MET A 19 7.16 4.45 10.19
CA MET A 19 8.34 3.89 10.83
C MET A 19 8.28 4.07 12.35
N TRP A 20 7.78 5.22 12.82
CA TRP A 20 7.56 5.44 14.25
C TRP A 20 6.54 4.46 14.85
N LEU A 21 5.44 4.21 14.15
CA LEU A 21 4.44 3.24 14.59
C LEU A 21 5.00 1.82 14.59
N GLN A 22 5.73 1.44 13.54
CA GLN A 22 6.37 0.12 13.47
C GLN A 22 7.40 -0.07 14.59
N ALA A 23 8.24 0.93 14.85
CA ALA A 23 9.20 0.90 15.95
C ALA A 23 8.49 0.81 17.32
N ALA A 24 7.43 1.59 17.55
CA ALA A 24 6.66 1.54 18.77
C ALA A 24 6.00 0.17 18.99
N PHE A 25 5.42 -0.45 17.96
CA PHE A 25 4.86 -1.79 18.08
C PHE A 25 5.94 -2.86 18.26
N TYR A 26 7.12 -2.67 17.66
CA TYR A 26 8.23 -3.60 17.86
C TYR A 26 8.76 -3.55 19.29
N THR A 27 8.91 -2.37 19.87
CA THR A 27 9.37 -2.24 21.28
C THR A 27 8.43 -2.90 22.27
N VAL A 28 7.11 -2.92 21.96
CA VAL A 28 6.11 -3.56 22.84
C VAL A 28 6.02 -5.07 22.60
N THR A 29 6.15 -5.53 21.36
CA THR A 29 5.85 -6.93 21.01
C THR A 29 7.07 -7.79 20.77
N GLY A 30 8.23 -7.21 20.50
CA GLY A 30 9.45 -7.91 20.07
C GLY A 30 9.30 -8.72 18.77
N ASN A 31 8.19 -8.52 18.04
CA ASN A 31 7.83 -9.33 16.88
C ASN A 31 7.66 -8.49 15.63
N TRP A 32 8.56 -8.66 14.66
CA TRP A 32 8.55 -7.94 13.39
C TRP A 32 7.25 -8.10 12.59
N ARG A 33 6.63 -9.29 12.57
CA ARG A 33 5.37 -9.52 11.85
C ARG A 33 4.24 -8.65 12.41
N VAL A 34 4.14 -8.61 13.74
CA VAL A 34 3.15 -7.77 14.43
C VAL A 34 3.46 -6.30 14.18
N ALA A 35 4.71 -5.90 14.38
CA ALA A 35 5.15 -4.51 14.24
C ALA A 35 4.86 -3.94 12.83
N PHE A 36 5.08 -4.72 11.78
CA PHE A 36 4.82 -4.28 10.41
C PHE A 36 3.35 -4.28 10.02
N LEU A 37 2.57 -5.27 10.45
CA LEU A 37 1.18 -5.44 9.99
C LEU A 37 0.16 -4.67 10.84
N LEU A 38 0.43 -4.50 12.13
CA LEU A 38 -0.52 -3.90 13.08
C LEU A 38 -0.90 -2.46 12.74
N PRO A 39 0.02 -1.56 12.30
CA PRO A 39 -0.35 -0.21 11.86
C PRO A 39 -1.39 -0.21 10.74
N SER A 40 -1.22 -1.05 9.71
CA SER A 40 -2.16 -1.16 8.60
C SER A 40 -3.51 -1.73 9.02
N LEU A 41 -3.53 -2.73 9.89
CA LEU A 41 -4.75 -3.32 10.44
C LEU A 41 -5.55 -2.31 11.26
N LEU A 42 -4.89 -1.61 12.19
CA LEU A 42 -5.56 -0.61 13.04
C LEU A 42 -6.07 0.57 12.21
N ALA A 43 -5.30 1.00 11.21
CA ALA A 43 -5.71 2.03 10.28
C ALA A 43 -6.97 1.62 9.49
N ALA A 44 -7.03 0.37 9.02
CA ALA A 44 -8.20 -0.15 8.32
C ALA A 44 -9.42 -0.23 9.24
N LEU A 45 -9.28 -0.74 10.47
CA LEU A 45 -10.36 -0.78 11.46
C LEU A 45 -10.86 0.63 11.82
N GLY A 46 -9.93 1.59 12.01
CA GLY A 46 -10.27 2.99 12.24
C GLY A 46 -11.01 3.62 11.06
N THR A 47 -10.61 3.31 9.83
CA THR A 47 -11.28 3.76 8.61
C THR A 47 -12.70 3.22 8.52
N LEU A 48 -12.91 1.93 8.77
CA LEU A 48 -14.24 1.30 8.83
C LEU A 48 -15.12 1.93 9.89
N TRP A 49 -14.57 2.17 11.08
CA TRP A 49 -15.30 2.84 12.17
C TRP A 49 -15.71 4.27 11.77
N CYS A 50 -14.81 5.07 11.22
CA CYS A 50 -15.11 6.44 10.76
C CYS A 50 -16.25 6.45 9.74
N VAL A 51 -16.20 5.58 8.75
CA VAL A 51 -17.22 5.51 7.68
C VAL A 51 -18.56 5.01 8.24
N GLN A 52 -18.55 3.99 9.09
CA GLN A 52 -19.75 3.44 9.73
C GLN A 52 -20.45 4.46 10.61
N ASP A 53 -19.71 5.09 11.53
CA ASP A 53 -20.28 6.06 12.47
C ASP A 53 -20.78 7.32 11.74
N LEU A 54 -20.00 7.84 10.78
CA LEU A 54 -20.39 9.01 10.02
C LEU A 54 -21.68 8.77 9.20
N ALA A 55 -21.74 7.65 8.48
CA ALA A 55 -22.95 7.27 7.74
C ALA A 55 -24.15 7.03 8.67
N GLY A 56 -23.90 6.44 9.85
CA GLY A 56 -24.91 6.25 10.89
C GLY A 56 -25.51 7.57 11.39
N ARG A 57 -24.68 8.60 11.56
CA ARG A 57 -25.10 9.95 12.01
C ARG A 57 -25.76 10.76 10.91
N LEU A 58 -25.28 10.65 9.67
CA LEU A 58 -25.84 11.39 8.54
C LEU A 58 -27.20 10.83 8.09
N TRP A 59 -27.44 9.53 8.29
CA TRP A 59 -28.68 8.86 7.90
C TRP A 59 -29.23 7.96 9.00
N THR A 60 -28.81 6.69 9.07
CA THR A 60 -29.27 5.73 10.09
C THR A 60 -28.17 4.72 10.40
N ARG A 61 -28.24 4.06 11.57
CA ARG A 61 -27.28 2.99 11.94
C ARG A 61 -27.20 1.87 10.89
N ARG A 62 -28.32 1.52 10.23
CA ARG A 62 -28.33 0.55 9.13
C ARG A 62 -27.55 1.03 7.92
N VAL A 63 -27.63 2.32 7.58
CA VAL A 63 -26.83 2.89 6.49
C VAL A 63 -25.35 2.86 6.87
N GLY A 64 -25.01 3.09 8.13
CA GLY A 64 -23.63 2.91 8.62
C GLY A 64 -23.09 1.50 8.36
N LEU A 65 -23.88 0.48 8.66
CA LEU A 65 -23.48 -0.92 8.38
C LEU A 65 -23.29 -1.18 6.87
N TYR A 66 -24.14 -0.62 6.02
CA TYR A 66 -23.96 -0.73 4.56
C TYR A 66 -22.70 -0.01 4.08
N ALA A 67 -22.34 1.11 4.68
CA ALA A 67 -21.13 1.85 4.35
C ALA A 67 -19.87 1.03 4.72
N ALA A 68 -19.81 0.50 5.94
CA ALA A 68 -18.73 -0.36 6.39
C ALA A 68 -18.65 -1.66 5.57
N TRP A 69 -19.80 -2.28 5.24
CA TRP A 69 -19.84 -3.47 4.40
C TRP A 69 -19.28 -3.19 3.00
N ALA A 70 -19.72 -2.11 2.34
CA ALA A 70 -19.24 -1.76 1.00
C ALA A 70 -17.74 -1.51 0.97
N LEU A 71 -17.19 -0.89 2.02
CA LEU A 71 -15.77 -0.62 2.16
C LEU A 71 -14.98 -1.88 2.48
N LEU A 72 -15.43 -2.68 3.47
CA LEU A 72 -14.74 -3.90 3.89
C LEU A 72 -14.59 -4.91 2.76
N PHE A 73 -15.63 -5.09 1.94
CA PHE A 73 -15.61 -6.05 0.85
C PHE A 73 -15.09 -5.48 -0.48
N ALA A 74 -14.71 -4.20 -0.54
CA ALA A 74 -13.93 -3.70 -1.67
C ALA A 74 -12.55 -4.36 -1.68
N PHE A 75 -12.20 -5.01 -2.79
CA PHE A 75 -10.99 -5.85 -2.88
C PHE A 75 -9.74 -5.07 -2.48
N GLN A 76 -9.53 -3.88 -3.04
CA GLN A 76 -8.36 -3.04 -2.74
C GLN A 76 -8.22 -2.75 -1.25
N PHE A 77 -9.33 -2.40 -0.57
CA PHE A 77 -9.29 -2.04 0.84
C PHE A 77 -8.82 -3.21 1.72
N THR A 78 -9.43 -4.39 1.58
CA THR A 78 -9.06 -5.57 2.38
C THR A 78 -7.68 -6.10 2.00
N TRP A 79 -7.33 -6.06 0.72
CA TRP A 79 -6.01 -6.44 0.24
C TRP A 79 -4.91 -5.57 0.85
N GLN A 80 -5.09 -4.25 0.86
CA GLN A 80 -4.12 -3.30 1.41
C GLN A 80 -4.06 -3.34 2.94
N ALA A 81 -5.18 -3.57 3.62
CA ALA A 81 -5.24 -3.70 5.09
C ALA A 81 -4.36 -4.85 5.63
N LYS A 82 -4.03 -5.83 4.78
CA LYS A 82 -3.21 -7.00 5.11
C LYS A 82 -1.74 -6.86 4.72
N LYS A 83 -1.34 -5.71 4.23
CA LYS A 83 0.05 -5.42 3.82
C LYS A 83 0.71 -4.44 4.77
N ALA A 84 2.01 -4.59 4.96
CA ALA A 84 2.84 -3.62 5.66
C ALA A 84 3.15 -2.45 4.72
N GLN A 85 2.16 -1.59 4.47
CA GLN A 85 2.27 -0.45 3.55
C GLN A 85 1.75 0.84 4.19
N ILE A 86 2.24 1.97 3.68
CA ILE A 86 1.90 3.30 4.17
C ILE A 86 0.46 3.72 3.77
N ASP A 87 -0.08 3.14 2.70
CA ASP A 87 -1.35 3.57 2.10
C ASP A 87 -2.59 3.33 2.97
N PRO A 88 -2.72 2.23 3.73
CA PRO A 88 -3.78 2.10 4.72
C PRO A 88 -3.74 3.19 5.79
N LEU A 89 -2.54 3.56 6.25
CA LEU A 89 -2.37 4.56 7.31
C LEU A 89 -2.75 5.97 6.81
N VAL A 90 -2.29 6.37 5.64
CA VAL A 90 -2.69 7.67 5.05
C VAL A 90 -4.17 7.69 4.71
N THR A 91 -4.75 6.57 4.27
CA THR A 91 -6.20 6.43 4.04
C THR A 91 -6.98 6.65 5.32
N PHE A 92 -6.51 6.10 6.44
CA PHE A 92 -7.12 6.31 7.75
C PHE A 92 -7.08 7.79 8.15
N PHE A 93 -5.92 8.44 8.10
CA PHE A 93 -5.81 9.84 8.49
C PHE A 93 -6.64 10.76 7.61
N ILE A 94 -6.67 10.54 6.30
CA ILE A 94 -7.54 11.28 5.38
C ILE A 94 -9.03 11.03 5.70
N THR A 95 -9.41 9.78 6.00
CA THR A 95 -10.79 9.46 6.34
C THR A 95 -11.19 10.06 7.69
N LEU A 96 -10.31 10.03 8.69
CA LEU A 96 -10.52 10.68 9.99
C LEU A 96 -10.62 12.20 9.86
N ALA A 97 -9.80 12.79 8.99
CA ALA A 97 -9.89 14.20 8.66
C ALA A 97 -11.26 14.55 8.05
N ASN A 98 -11.67 13.83 6.99
CA ASN A 98 -12.97 14.00 6.37
C ASN A 98 -14.13 13.73 7.34
N TYR A 99 -14.00 12.77 8.24
CA TYR A 99 -14.97 12.50 9.31
C TYR A 99 -15.14 13.71 10.22
N GLY A 100 -14.03 14.29 10.71
CA GLY A 100 -14.07 15.48 11.56
C GLY A 100 -14.66 16.70 10.84
N LEU A 101 -14.21 16.95 9.60
CA LEU A 101 -14.70 18.03 8.76
C LEU A 101 -16.21 17.90 8.46
N LEU A 102 -16.67 16.74 8.01
CA LEU A 102 -18.08 16.51 7.67
C LEU A 102 -19.00 16.59 8.90
N ARG A 103 -18.52 16.14 10.07
CA ARG A 103 -19.27 16.32 11.32
C ARG A 103 -19.47 17.79 11.66
N HIS A 104 -18.44 18.62 11.52
CA HIS A 104 -18.54 20.05 11.78
C HIS A 104 -19.44 20.73 10.74
N LEU A 105 -19.23 20.44 9.46
CA LEU A 105 -19.89 21.13 8.35
C LEU A 105 -21.36 20.76 8.17
N LEU A 106 -21.77 19.52 8.49
CA LEU A 106 -23.11 18.98 8.21
C LEU A 106 -23.99 18.79 9.46
N LEU A 107 -23.38 18.53 10.62
CA LEU A 107 -24.11 18.21 11.85
C LEU A 107 -24.12 19.36 12.87
N GLY A 108 -23.55 20.52 12.50
CA GLY A 108 -23.49 21.72 13.33
C GLY A 108 -22.07 22.03 13.82
N PRO A 109 -21.88 23.20 14.44
CA PRO A 109 -20.53 23.58 14.88
C PRO A 109 -20.01 22.65 15.95
N ALA A 110 -19.06 21.78 15.57
CA ALA A 110 -18.41 20.80 16.41
C ALA A 110 -16.90 21.05 16.39
N TRP A 111 -16.43 22.04 17.14
CA TRP A 111 -15.08 22.58 17.08
C TRP A 111 -14.00 21.55 17.45
N ARG A 112 -14.29 20.62 18.37
CA ARG A 112 -13.36 19.50 18.68
C ARG A 112 -13.15 18.61 17.46
N TRP A 113 -14.18 18.33 16.68
CA TRP A 113 -14.10 17.53 15.48
C TRP A 113 -13.47 18.30 14.31
N TRP A 114 -13.68 19.63 14.26
CA TRP A 114 -12.97 20.50 13.33
C TRP A 114 -11.47 20.44 13.57
N ALA A 115 -11.01 20.70 14.80
CA ALA A 115 -9.60 20.64 15.15
C ALA A 115 -9.00 19.24 14.92
N LEU A 116 -9.71 18.16 15.34
CA LEU A 116 -9.27 16.78 15.09
C LEU A 116 -9.15 16.47 13.60
N GLY A 117 -10.09 16.94 12.77
CA GLY A 117 -10.05 16.75 11.32
C GLY A 117 -8.80 17.37 10.69
N TRP A 118 -8.47 18.60 11.08
CA TRP A 118 -7.27 19.28 10.62
C TRP A 118 -5.98 18.64 11.16
N ALA A 119 -5.95 18.27 12.45
CA ALA A 119 -4.82 17.54 13.03
C ALA A 119 -4.59 16.21 12.33
N ALA A 120 -5.65 15.45 12.04
CA ALA A 120 -5.56 14.20 11.28
C ALA A 120 -5.01 14.42 9.86
N ALA A 121 -5.41 15.50 9.17
CA ALA A 121 -4.80 15.87 7.89
C ALA A 121 -3.30 16.17 8.03
N GLY A 122 -2.88 16.84 9.11
CA GLY A 122 -1.46 17.08 9.41
C GLY A 122 -0.68 15.80 9.67
N LEU A 123 -1.22 14.88 10.49
CA LEU A 123 -0.64 13.55 10.72
C LEU A 123 -0.58 12.72 9.43
N GLY A 124 -1.61 12.82 8.59
CA GLY A 124 -1.59 12.22 7.25
C GLY A 124 -0.49 12.81 6.37
N THR A 125 -0.19 14.11 6.50
CA THR A 125 0.87 14.78 5.74
C THR A 125 2.26 14.29 6.15
N ILE A 126 2.51 14.11 7.46
CA ILE A 126 3.77 13.50 7.95
C ILE A 126 3.78 11.96 7.86
N THR A 127 2.70 11.36 7.35
CA THR A 127 2.69 9.97 6.92
C THR A 127 3.11 9.87 5.44
N LYS A 128 2.41 10.63 4.60
CA LYS A 128 2.65 10.71 3.16
C LYS A 128 2.08 12.05 2.69
N GLY A 129 2.87 12.95 2.17
CA GLY A 129 2.52 14.37 1.88
C GLY A 129 1.10 14.65 1.39
N VAL A 130 0.49 13.66 0.68
CA VAL A 130 -0.90 13.73 0.18
C VAL A 130 -1.99 13.72 1.28
N GLY A 131 -1.63 13.54 2.55
CA GLY A 131 -2.57 13.64 3.67
C GLY A 131 -3.32 14.97 3.72
N ALA A 132 -2.69 16.06 3.30
CA ALA A 132 -3.28 17.38 3.17
C ALA A 132 -4.50 17.44 2.22
N LEU A 133 -4.63 16.49 1.27
CA LEU A 133 -5.76 16.43 0.34
C LEU A 133 -7.13 16.31 1.04
N ALA A 134 -7.17 15.83 2.29
CA ALA A 134 -8.39 15.84 3.08
C ALA A 134 -9.00 17.25 3.20
N LEU A 135 -8.15 18.29 3.28
CA LEU A 135 -8.56 19.69 3.41
C LEU A 135 -9.27 20.23 2.15
N LEU A 136 -9.12 19.57 1.00
CA LEU A 136 -9.92 19.88 -0.20
C LEU A 136 -11.42 19.76 0.06
N MET A 137 -11.86 19.06 1.13
CA MET A 137 -13.27 19.02 1.55
C MET A 137 -13.85 20.42 1.86
N VAL A 138 -13.01 21.32 2.33
CA VAL A 138 -13.44 22.70 2.67
C VAL A 138 -13.86 23.47 1.41
N LEU A 139 -13.27 23.18 0.25
CA LEU A 139 -13.59 23.88 -1.00
C LEU A 139 -15.06 23.65 -1.46
N PRO A 140 -15.54 22.42 -1.68
CA PRO A 140 -16.94 22.21 -2.04
C PRO A 140 -17.89 22.66 -0.91
N ALA A 141 -17.48 22.61 0.36
CA ALA A 141 -18.28 23.11 1.47
C ALA A 141 -18.43 24.64 1.43
N ALA A 142 -17.35 25.38 1.15
CA ALA A 142 -17.38 26.83 0.99
C ALA A 142 -18.25 27.24 -0.21
N ILE A 143 -18.10 26.59 -1.35
CA ILE A 143 -18.93 26.82 -2.54
C ILE A 143 -20.41 26.55 -2.22
N ALA A 144 -20.71 25.44 -1.53
CA ALA A 144 -22.09 25.11 -1.16
C ALA A 144 -22.67 26.12 -0.18
N ALA A 145 -21.90 26.59 0.80
CA ALA A 145 -22.34 27.63 1.75
C ALA A 145 -22.63 28.95 1.06
N VAL A 146 -21.75 29.42 0.15
CA VAL A 146 -21.95 30.64 -0.64
C VAL A 146 -23.18 30.53 -1.54
N ARG A 147 -23.45 29.36 -2.12
CA ARG A 147 -24.63 29.09 -2.95
C ARG A 147 -25.92 28.80 -2.15
N GLY A 148 -25.90 28.98 -0.84
CA GLY A 148 -27.05 28.79 0.03
C GLY A 148 -27.59 27.35 0.09
N TRP A 149 -26.69 26.34 0.01
CA TRP A 149 -27.11 24.96 0.21
C TRP A 149 -27.53 24.73 1.68
N PRO A 150 -28.63 24.05 1.91
CA PRO A 150 -29.14 23.84 3.28
C PRO A 150 -28.14 23.00 4.08
N ARG A 151 -28.05 23.27 5.38
CA ARG A 151 -27.25 22.51 6.36
C ARG A 151 -25.72 22.58 6.18
N VAL A 152 -25.18 23.35 5.26
CA VAL A 152 -23.72 23.56 5.16
C VAL A 152 -23.36 24.90 5.76
N ARG A 153 -22.50 24.91 6.77
CA ARG A 153 -22.02 26.14 7.41
C ARG A 153 -20.53 26.03 7.67
N VAL A 154 -19.74 26.96 7.14
CA VAL A 154 -18.28 26.97 7.30
C VAL A 154 -17.85 27.74 8.56
N HIS A 155 -18.71 28.59 9.14
CA HIS A 155 -18.44 29.38 10.35
C HIS A 155 -17.11 30.17 10.32
N ALA A 156 -16.67 30.66 9.15
CA ALA A 156 -15.37 31.30 8.96
C ALA A 156 -15.18 32.61 9.78
N ARG A 157 -16.27 33.23 10.23
CA ARG A 157 -16.23 34.45 11.07
C ARG A 157 -16.03 34.16 12.56
N ASP A 158 -16.18 32.89 13.01
CA ASP A 158 -15.91 32.49 14.39
C ASP A 158 -14.41 32.35 14.61
N ARG A 159 -13.86 32.92 15.68
CA ARG A 159 -12.44 32.82 16.02
C ARG A 159 -11.98 31.36 16.17
N ARG A 160 -12.87 30.47 16.57
CA ARG A 160 -12.60 29.03 16.70
C ARG A 160 -12.32 28.34 15.36
N PHE A 161 -12.63 28.99 14.22
CA PHE A 161 -12.26 28.49 12.90
C PHE A 161 -10.75 28.23 12.80
N TRP A 162 -9.94 29.12 13.40
CA TRP A 162 -8.50 29.01 13.38
C TRP A 162 -7.94 27.84 14.19
N LEU A 163 -8.74 27.20 15.06
CA LEU A 163 -8.34 25.93 15.72
C LEU A 163 -8.00 24.83 14.70
N GLY A 164 -8.63 24.85 13.52
CA GLY A 164 -8.31 23.91 12.46
C GLY A 164 -6.90 24.11 11.91
N PRO A 165 -6.62 25.23 11.21
CA PRO A 165 -5.27 25.51 10.69
C PRO A 165 -4.16 25.37 11.74
N LEU A 166 -4.37 25.85 12.96
CA LEU A 166 -3.41 25.70 14.05
C LEU A 166 -3.18 24.22 14.43
N ALA A 167 -4.24 23.41 14.46
CA ALA A 167 -4.12 21.98 14.74
C ALA A 167 -3.37 21.23 13.63
N PHE A 168 -3.57 21.61 12.36
CA PHE A 168 -2.79 21.09 11.23
C PHE A 168 -1.32 21.43 11.36
N LEU A 169 -1.03 22.72 11.55
CA LEU A 169 0.35 23.19 11.71
C LEU A 169 1.02 22.51 12.91
N GLY A 170 0.32 22.41 14.06
CA GLY A 170 0.83 21.71 15.24
C GLY A 170 1.16 20.26 14.94
N ALA A 171 0.29 19.54 14.24
CA ALA A 171 0.52 18.14 13.89
C ALA A 171 1.71 17.95 12.92
N VAL A 172 1.88 18.83 11.94
CA VAL A 172 3.03 18.79 11.01
C VAL A 172 4.31 19.17 11.74
N SER A 173 4.24 20.14 12.64
CA SER A 173 5.39 20.66 13.40
C SER A 173 6.03 19.61 14.32
N VAL A 174 5.31 18.59 14.75
CA VAL A 174 5.84 17.49 15.59
C VAL A 174 7.10 16.87 14.98
N TRP A 175 7.14 16.77 13.65
CA TRP A 175 8.27 16.25 12.92
C TRP A 175 9.06 17.33 12.20
N LEU A 176 8.39 18.23 11.50
CA LEU A 176 9.06 19.19 10.60
C LEU A 176 9.94 20.18 11.36
N VAL A 177 9.49 20.70 12.51
CA VAL A 177 10.27 21.68 13.28
C VAL A 177 11.56 21.06 13.83
N PRO A 178 11.57 19.90 14.50
CA PRO A 178 12.82 19.26 14.92
C PRO A 178 13.76 18.92 13.77
N VAL A 179 13.24 18.46 12.63
CA VAL A 179 14.06 18.17 11.44
C VAL A 179 14.74 19.43 10.92
N LEU A 180 14.00 20.54 10.78
CA LEU A 180 14.55 21.82 10.35
C LEU A 180 15.59 22.34 11.36
N ALA A 181 15.29 22.26 12.66
CA ALA A 181 16.21 22.72 13.70
C ALA A 181 17.54 21.97 13.64
N VAL A 182 17.54 20.64 13.50
CA VAL A 182 18.77 19.85 13.42
C VAL A 182 19.50 20.12 12.10
N ALA A 183 18.79 20.13 10.97
CA ALA A 183 19.42 20.35 9.67
C ALA A 183 20.05 21.72 9.51
N LEU A 184 19.45 22.75 10.11
CA LEU A 184 20.00 24.13 10.09
C LEU A 184 21.11 24.34 11.11
N SER A 185 21.07 23.65 12.26
CA SER A 185 22.09 23.81 13.32
C SER A 185 23.39 23.06 13.02
N GLN A 186 23.29 21.87 12.41
CA GLN A 186 24.46 21.05 12.09
C GLN A 186 25.08 21.38 10.74
N ASP A 187 24.30 22.01 9.84
CA ASP A 187 24.73 22.49 8.52
C ASP A 187 25.46 21.46 7.64
N LEU A 188 25.13 20.16 7.82
CA LEU A 188 25.71 19.08 7.05
C LEU A 188 25.07 19.00 5.65
N PRO A 189 25.88 18.81 4.58
CA PRO A 189 25.36 18.71 3.21
C PRO A 189 24.31 17.63 3.03
N GLU A 190 24.43 16.51 3.73
CA GLU A 190 23.48 15.40 3.69
C GLU A 190 22.10 15.77 4.24
N TYR A 191 22.01 16.58 5.29
CA TYR A 191 20.73 17.04 5.85
C TYR A 191 20.07 18.10 4.96
N ARG A 192 20.84 18.95 4.31
CA ARG A 192 20.31 19.88 3.30
C ARG A 192 19.75 19.11 2.10
N ALA A 193 20.50 18.15 1.57
CA ALA A 193 20.03 17.28 0.49
C ALA A 193 18.76 16.51 0.88
N TYR A 194 18.66 16.03 2.13
CA TYR A 194 17.46 15.40 2.67
C TYR A 194 16.25 16.34 2.65
N LEU A 195 16.40 17.58 3.10
CA LEU A 195 15.33 18.57 3.09
C LEU A 195 14.88 18.91 1.68
N ASP A 196 15.79 19.15 0.76
CA ASP A 196 15.48 19.44 -0.64
C ASP A 196 14.74 18.28 -1.30
N ASP A 197 15.17 17.04 -1.03
CA ASP A 197 14.52 15.86 -1.59
C ASP A 197 13.10 15.69 -1.03
N ILE A 198 12.92 15.70 0.30
CA ILE A 198 11.61 15.42 0.90
C ILE A 198 10.60 16.56 0.75
N LEU A 199 11.04 17.83 0.79
CA LEU A 199 10.14 18.96 0.71
C LEU A 199 9.84 19.40 -0.73
N LEU A 200 10.81 19.32 -1.65
CA LEU A 200 10.65 19.80 -3.02
C LEU A 200 10.51 18.67 -4.03
N ARG A 201 11.45 17.71 -4.04
CA ARG A 201 11.47 16.65 -5.06
C ARG A 201 10.31 15.67 -4.89
N GLN A 202 10.10 15.18 -3.66
CA GLN A 202 9.04 14.20 -3.38
C GLN A 202 7.62 14.80 -3.31
N THR A 203 7.49 16.12 -3.30
CA THR A 203 6.19 16.82 -3.31
C THR A 203 5.91 17.45 -4.66
N ALA A 204 6.44 18.65 -4.92
CA ALA A 204 6.13 19.44 -6.10
C ALA A 204 6.69 18.83 -7.40
N LYS A 205 7.98 18.44 -7.42
CA LYS A 205 8.60 17.92 -8.65
C LYS A 205 8.01 16.56 -9.05
N ARG A 206 7.74 15.66 -8.09
CA ARG A 206 7.13 14.36 -8.38
C ARG A 206 5.72 14.48 -8.95
N TYR A 207 4.97 15.53 -8.56
CA TYR A 207 3.65 15.79 -9.12
C TYR A 207 3.72 16.37 -10.53
N SER A 208 4.66 17.31 -10.80
CA SER A 208 4.77 18.00 -12.09
C SER A 208 5.61 17.24 -13.12
N GLN A 209 6.60 16.49 -12.69
CA GLN A 209 7.55 15.76 -13.53
C GLN A 209 7.75 14.36 -12.94
N SER A 210 6.74 13.49 -13.09
CA SER A 210 6.86 12.11 -12.62
C SER A 210 7.85 11.35 -13.50
N TRP A 211 8.84 10.73 -12.86
CA TRP A 211 9.88 9.93 -13.52
C TRP A 211 9.60 8.42 -13.47
N ASP A 212 8.57 8.00 -12.69
CA ASP A 212 8.21 6.60 -12.50
C ASP A 212 6.73 6.35 -12.76
N HIS A 213 6.35 5.10 -13.04
CA HIS A 213 4.97 4.60 -13.12
C HIS A 213 4.09 5.33 -14.15
N HIS A 214 4.62 5.59 -15.35
CA HIS A 214 3.86 6.25 -16.41
C HIS A 214 2.62 5.45 -16.82
N GLN A 215 1.45 6.03 -16.64
CA GLN A 215 0.16 5.42 -16.92
C GLN A 215 -0.79 6.42 -17.59
N PRO A 216 -1.72 5.97 -18.44
CA PRO A 216 -2.67 6.84 -19.14
C PRO A 216 -3.62 7.56 -18.15
N ALA A 217 -4.21 8.68 -18.58
CA ALA A 217 -5.09 9.50 -17.73
C ALA A 217 -6.29 8.72 -17.14
N TRP A 218 -6.80 7.71 -17.87
CA TRP A 218 -7.93 6.86 -17.41
C TRP A 218 -7.52 5.67 -16.53
N TYR A 219 -6.24 5.50 -16.21
CA TYR A 219 -5.72 4.38 -15.42
C TYR A 219 -6.54 4.13 -14.14
N HIS A 220 -6.83 5.19 -13.40
CA HIS A 220 -7.59 5.08 -12.15
C HIS A 220 -9.04 4.63 -12.34
N LEU A 221 -9.66 4.85 -13.51
CA LEU A 221 -10.99 4.29 -13.81
C LEU A 221 -10.90 2.76 -13.96
N GLY A 222 -9.81 2.25 -14.55
CA GLY A 222 -9.52 0.82 -14.61
C GLY A 222 -9.29 0.22 -13.21
N VAL A 223 -8.54 0.92 -12.35
CA VAL A 223 -8.33 0.52 -10.95
C VAL A 223 -9.67 0.47 -10.19
N MET A 224 -10.52 1.48 -10.35
CA MET A 224 -11.85 1.46 -9.74
C MET A 224 -12.70 0.27 -10.24
N ALA A 225 -12.70 0.04 -11.55
CA ALA A 225 -13.49 -1.02 -12.16
C ALA A 225 -13.05 -2.44 -11.69
N SER A 226 -11.75 -2.65 -11.48
CA SER A 226 -11.19 -3.95 -11.09
C SER A 226 -11.05 -4.13 -9.58
N MET A 227 -10.58 -3.10 -8.86
CA MET A 227 -10.18 -3.24 -7.45
C MET A 227 -11.23 -2.75 -6.45
N TRP A 228 -12.23 -1.95 -6.87
CA TRP A 228 -13.31 -1.51 -5.97
C TRP A 228 -14.57 -2.39 -6.06
N ILE A 229 -14.43 -3.56 -6.69
CA ILE A 229 -15.47 -4.60 -6.67
C ILE A 229 -15.64 -5.11 -5.22
N PRO A 230 -16.89 -5.34 -4.74
CA PRO A 230 -18.16 -5.25 -5.44
C PRO A 230 -18.83 -3.86 -5.42
N ALA A 231 -18.30 -2.87 -4.70
CA ALA A 231 -18.96 -1.58 -4.52
C ALA A 231 -19.23 -0.85 -5.86
N VAL A 232 -18.29 -0.93 -6.79
CA VAL A 232 -18.38 -0.31 -8.12
C VAL A 232 -19.54 -0.87 -8.96
N LEU A 233 -19.94 -2.12 -8.75
CA LEU A 233 -21.07 -2.73 -9.46
C LEU A 233 -22.40 -2.01 -9.19
N ALA A 234 -22.50 -1.24 -8.12
CA ALA A 234 -23.69 -0.47 -7.82
C ALA A 234 -23.77 0.89 -8.56
N LEU A 235 -22.69 1.36 -9.19
CA LEU A 235 -22.60 2.68 -9.83
C LEU A 235 -23.66 2.94 -10.91
N PRO A 236 -24.05 1.98 -11.79
CA PRO A 236 -25.09 2.23 -12.77
C PRO A 236 -26.42 2.70 -12.17
N TRP A 237 -26.74 2.25 -10.96
CA TRP A 237 -27.95 2.68 -10.23
C TRP A 237 -27.68 3.86 -9.30
N ALA A 238 -26.47 4.00 -8.79
CA ALA A 238 -26.10 5.07 -7.89
C ALA A 238 -25.97 6.41 -8.60
N ILE A 239 -25.36 6.47 -9.79
CA ILE A 239 -25.12 7.73 -10.53
C ILE A 239 -26.43 8.49 -10.82
N PRO A 240 -27.50 7.88 -11.38
CA PRO A 240 -28.76 8.57 -11.57
C PRO A 240 -29.41 9.02 -10.25
N ALA A 241 -29.23 8.24 -9.17
CA ALA A 241 -29.74 8.62 -7.85
C ALA A 241 -28.97 9.81 -7.26
N TRP A 242 -27.63 9.81 -7.36
CA TRP A 242 -26.77 10.94 -6.94
C TRP A 242 -27.15 12.21 -7.70
N ARG A 243 -27.31 12.15 -9.03
CA ARG A 243 -27.76 13.32 -9.83
C ARG A 243 -29.08 13.91 -9.30
N ARG A 244 -30.07 13.07 -8.94
CA ARG A 244 -31.33 13.54 -8.35
C ARG A 244 -31.13 14.19 -6.98
N ARG A 245 -30.23 13.63 -6.12
CA ARG A 245 -29.91 14.19 -4.79
C ARG A 245 -29.17 15.52 -4.89
N LEU A 246 -28.23 15.64 -5.80
CA LEU A 246 -27.50 16.88 -6.07
C LEU A 246 -28.44 17.98 -6.60
N ARG A 247 -29.38 17.65 -7.49
CA ARG A 247 -30.43 18.58 -7.94
C ARG A 247 -31.32 19.08 -6.79
N ARG A 248 -31.54 18.24 -5.77
CA ARG A 248 -32.27 18.60 -4.53
C ARG A 248 -31.39 19.31 -3.49
N ARG A 249 -30.15 19.66 -3.85
CA ARG A 249 -29.18 20.34 -2.99
C ARG A 249 -28.93 19.61 -1.67
N ASP A 250 -28.81 18.24 -1.68
CA ASP A 250 -28.48 17.46 -0.49
C ASP A 250 -26.96 17.42 -0.30
N PRO A 251 -26.40 18.16 0.69
CA PRO A 251 -24.96 18.27 0.87
C PRO A 251 -24.30 17.00 1.39
N ARG A 252 -25.08 16.07 1.97
CA ARG A 252 -24.58 14.77 2.43
C ARG A 252 -24.06 13.90 1.29
N TYR A 253 -24.52 14.17 0.05
CA TYR A 253 -24.00 13.54 -1.17
C TYR A 253 -23.00 14.47 -1.87
N LEU A 254 -23.25 15.79 -1.89
CA LEU A 254 -22.36 16.72 -2.57
C LEU A 254 -20.95 16.66 -2.04
N LEU A 255 -20.77 16.78 -0.71
CA LEU A 255 -19.44 16.93 -0.14
C LEU A 255 -18.57 15.70 -0.34
N PRO A 256 -19.00 14.46 0.01
CA PRO A 256 -18.16 13.28 -0.24
C PRO A 256 -17.94 12.99 -1.73
N LEU A 257 -18.94 13.23 -2.60
CA LEU A 257 -18.78 13.01 -4.05
C LEU A 257 -17.87 14.05 -4.71
N ALA A 258 -18.00 15.34 -4.32
CA ALA A 258 -17.14 16.39 -4.84
C ALA A 258 -15.67 16.14 -4.42
N TRP A 259 -15.45 15.79 -3.15
CA TRP A 259 -14.11 15.47 -2.67
C TRP A 259 -13.55 14.21 -3.35
N TRP A 260 -14.33 13.14 -3.49
CA TRP A 260 -13.95 11.95 -4.22
C TRP A 260 -13.52 12.26 -5.66
N LEU A 261 -14.30 13.11 -6.36
CA LEU A 261 -13.99 13.53 -7.72
C LEU A 261 -12.73 14.40 -7.79
N LEU A 262 -12.55 15.32 -6.83
CA LEU A 262 -11.34 16.16 -6.75
C LEU A 262 -10.08 15.31 -6.58
N VAL A 263 -10.12 14.31 -5.72
CA VAL A 263 -8.99 13.38 -5.51
C VAL A 263 -8.73 12.53 -6.76
N LEU A 264 -9.79 12.03 -7.42
CA LEU A 264 -9.65 11.26 -8.65
C LEU A 264 -9.01 12.12 -9.76
N VAL A 265 -9.46 13.36 -9.94
CA VAL A 265 -8.88 14.30 -10.92
C VAL A 265 -7.43 14.61 -10.55
N PHE A 266 -7.17 14.93 -9.27
CA PHE A 266 -5.82 15.25 -8.79
C PHE A 266 -4.79 14.16 -9.14
N PHE A 267 -5.12 12.89 -8.90
CA PHE A 267 -4.20 11.78 -9.21
C PHE A 267 -4.23 11.34 -10.68
N SER A 268 -5.22 11.77 -11.47
CA SER A 268 -5.28 11.44 -12.90
C SER A 268 -4.49 12.40 -13.78
N ILE A 269 -4.12 13.60 -13.28
CA ILE A 269 -3.36 14.61 -14.05
C ILE A 269 -1.90 14.17 -14.23
N PRO A 270 -1.11 13.82 -13.20
CA PRO A 270 0.28 13.42 -13.36
C PRO A 270 0.42 12.13 -14.16
N ASP A 271 1.53 11.95 -14.89
CA ASP A 271 1.80 10.74 -15.66
C ASP A 271 2.11 9.54 -14.74
N GLY A 272 2.79 9.76 -13.62
CA GLY A 272 3.10 8.72 -12.64
C GLY A 272 1.90 8.35 -11.78
N LYS A 273 1.35 7.15 -12.00
CA LYS A 273 0.14 6.66 -11.31
C LYS A 273 0.36 5.26 -10.74
N ARG A 274 -0.11 5.07 -9.49
CA ARG A 274 -0.23 3.75 -8.85
C ARG A 274 -1.68 3.49 -8.44
N ASP A 275 -2.04 2.22 -8.40
CA ASP A 275 -3.38 1.77 -7.98
C ASP A 275 -3.77 2.27 -6.57
N VAL A 276 -2.80 2.30 -5.65
CA VAL A 276 -3.01 2.73 -4.26
C VAL A 276 -3.28 4.23 -4.10
N TYR A 277 -2.95 5.07 -5.09
CA TYR A 277 -3.10 6.53 -4.93
C TYR A 277 -4.54 6.98 -4.75
N ILE A 278 -5.50 6.31 -5.39
CA ILE A 278 -6.92 6.63 -5.25
C ILE A 278 -7.61 5.89 -4.09
N MET A 279 -6.91 5.00 -3.39
CA MET A 279 -7.49 4.26 -2.26
C MET A 279 -8.12 5.18 -1.19
N PRO A 280 -7.54 6.34 -0.81
CA PRO A 280 -8.16 7.26 0.14
C PRO A 280 -9.53 7.82 -0.30
N ALA A 281 -9.85 7.77 -1.59
CA ALA A 281 -11.12 8.24 -2.13
C ALA A 281 -12.26 7.20 -1.95
N LEU A 282 -11.93 5.91 -1.83
CA LEU A 282 -12.90 4.82 -1.70
C LEU A 282 -13.84 4.97 -0.48
N PRO A 283 -13.39 5.35 0.74
CA PRO A 283 -14.26 5.57 1.89
C PRO A 283 -15.38 6.60 1.62
N MET A 284 -15.07 7.69 0.92
CA MET A 284 -16.06 8.74 0.62
C MET A 284 -17.04 8.29 -0.47
N MET A 285 -16.61 7.50 -1.44
CA MET A 285 -17.52 6.86 -2.40
C MET A 285 -18.46 5.89 -1.69
N CYS A 286 -17.96 5.03 -0.80
CA CYS A 286 -18.78 4.11 -0.01
C CYS A 286 -19.77 4.83 0.90
N LEU A 287 -19.35 5.96 1.50
CA LEU A 287 -20.22 6.81 2.30
C LEU A 287 -21.41 7.34 1.47
N ALA A 288 -21.15 7.86 0.26
CA ALA A 288 -22.21 8.38 -0.62
C ALA A 288 -23.07 7.26 -1.24
N LEU A 289 -22.53 6.04 -1.38
CA LEU A 289 -23.24 4.89 -1.92
C LEU A 289 -24.19 4.25 -0.90
N ALA A 290 -23.77 4.17 0.35
CA ALA A 290 -24.43 3.41 1.41
C ALA A 290 -25.94 3.64 1.56
N PRO A 291 -26.48 4.89 1.56
CA PRO A 291 -27.91 5.11 1.69
C PRO A 291 -28.74 4.63 0.49
N LEU A 292 -28.10 4.33 -0.63
CA LEU A 292 -28.73 3.82 -1.85
C LEU A 292 -28.74 2.29 -1.90
N LEU A 293 -27.79 1.63 -1.22
CA LEU A 293 -27.63 0.18 -1.25
C LEU A 293 -28.89 -0.60 -0.88
N PRO A 294 -29.67 -0.25 0.16
CA PRO A 294 -30.90 -1.00 0.46
C PRO A 294 -31.89 -1.05 -0.72
N GLY A 295 -32.03 0.05 -1.46
CA GLY A 295 -32.89 0.11 -2.64
C GLY A 295 -32.29 -0.61 -3.86
N ILE A 296 -30.99 -0.51 -4.06
CA ILE A 296 -30.27 -1.21 -5.15
C ILE A 296 -30.32 -2.71 -4.96
N LEU A 297 -30.03 -3.20 -3.75
CA LEU A 297 -29.98 -4.63 -3.42
C LEU A 297 -31.35 -5.34 -3.39
N ARG A 298 -32.46 -4.60 -3.47
CA ARG A 298 -33.80 -5.17 -3.68
C ARG A 298 -34.04 -5.57 -5.14
N ARG A 299 -33.29 -5.03 -6.09
CA ARG A 299 -33.47 -5.30 -7.51
C ARG A 299 -32.89 -6.65 -7.90
N ARG A 300 -33.47 -7.30 -8.94
CA ARG A 300 -33.02 -8.62 -9.41
C ARG A 300 -31.61 -8.60 -9.98
N LEU A 301 -31.32 -7.62 -10.88
CA LEU A 301 -30.03 -7.58 -11.57
C LEU A 301 -28.83 -7.35 -10.63
N PRO A 302 -28.79 -6.39 -9.68
CA PRO A 302 -27.69 -6.29 -8.73
C PRO A 302 -27.48 -7.56 -7.91
N ARG A 303 -28.55 -8.24 -7.49
CA ARG A 303 -28.43 -9.53 -6.78
C ARG A 303 -27.84 -10.62 -7.65
N ALA A 304 -28.26 -10.71 -8.92
CA ALA A 304 -27.69 -11.65 -9.87
C ALA A 304 -26.19 -11.39 -10.12
N LEU A 305 -25.79 -10.12 -10.24
CA LEU A 305 -24.37 -9.74 -10.39
C LEU A 305 -23.54 -10.13 -9.16
N LEU A 306 -24.04 -9.95 -7.94
CA LEU A 306 -23.32 -10.39 -6.73
C LEU A 306 -23.18 -11.91 -6.65
N LEU A 307 -24.22 -12.67 -7.02
CA LEU A 307 -24.14 -14.13 -7.09
C LEU A 307 -23.19 -14.60 -8.19
N ALA A 308 -23.26 -13.98 -9.36
CA ALA A 308 -22.35 -14.28 -10.46
C ALA A 308 -20.88 -13.98 -10.09
N LEU A 309 -20.64 -12.90 -9.38
CA LEU A 309 -19.29 -12.58 -8.87
C LEU A 309 -18.82 -13.63 -7.85
N ALA A 310 -19.67 -14.03 -6.90
CA ALA A 310 -19.32 -15.06 -5.92
C ALA A 310 -19.00 -16.39 -6.62
N LEU A 311 -19.82 -16.78 -7.61
CA LEU A 311 -19.61 -17.99 -8.42
C LEU A 311 -18.34 -17.90 -9.25
N LEU A 312 -18.08 -16.75 -9.90
CA LEU A 312 -16.86 -16.53 -10.67
C LEU A 312 -15.62 -16.69 -9.79
N VAL A 313 -15.61 -16.07 -8.60
CA VAL A 313 -14.51 -16.22 -7.64
C VAL A 313 -14.32 -17.68 -7.27
N ALA A 314 -15.39 -18.39 -6.91
CA ALA A 314 -15.32 -19.80 -6.57
C ALA A 314 -14.74 -20.66 -7.70
N LEU A 315 -15.22 -20.48 -8.94
CA LEU A 315 -14.75 -21.22 -10.11
C LEU A 315 -13.30 -20.93 -10.47
N LEU A 316 -12.86 -19.66 -10.37
CA LEU A 316 -11.47 -19.29 -10.62
C LEU A 316 -10.52 -19.98 -9.63
N PHE A 317 -10.89 -20.04 -8.35
CA PHE A 317 -10.06 -20.71 -7.34
C PHE A 317 -10.10 -22.24 -7.48
N LEU A 318 -11.23 -22.85 -7.86
CA LEU A 318 -11.31 -24.29 -8.19
C LEU A 318 -10.44 -24.62 -9.40
N ALA A 319 -10.57 -23.85 -10.49
CA ALA A 319 -9.77 -24.07 -11.70
C ALA A 319 -8.27 -23.86 -11.43
N GLY A 320 -7.90 -22.82 -10.66
CA GLY A 320 -6.51 -22.58 -10.26
C GLY A 320 -5.94 -23.72 -9.42
N GLY A 321 -6.70 -24.21 -8.44
CA GLY A 321 -6.28 -25.34 -7.60
C GLY A 321 -6.15 -26.64 -8.39
N ALA A 322 -7.11 -26.93 -9.28
CA ALA A 322 -7.05 -28.08 -10.19
C ALA A 322 -5.84 -28.00 -11.13
N SER A 323 -5.58 -26.84 -11.73
CA SER A 323 -4.40 -26.58 -12.58
C SER A 323 -3.08 -26.86 -11.83
N VAL A 324 -2.96 -26.37 -10.59
CA VAL A 324 -1.74 -26.57 -9.78
C VAL A 324 -1.54 -28.03 -9.43
N LEU A 325 -2.59 -28.75 -9.02
CA LEU A 325 -2.46 -30.16 -8.60
C LEU A 325 -2.31 -31.13 -9.77
N SER A 326 -2.88 -30.84 -10.94
CA SER A 326 -2.72 -31.66 -12.14
C SER A 326 -1.44 -31.36 -12.92
N GLY A 327 -0.72 -30.29 -12.58
CA GLY A 327 0.45 -29.84 -13.35
C GLY A 327 0.11 -29.22 -14.71
N VAL A 328 -1.16 -28.98 -15.01
CA VAL A 328 -1.61 -28.44 -16.30
C VAL A 328 -1.63 -26.92 -16.28
N GLY A 329 -1.11 -26.30 -17.35
CA GLY A 329 -1.07 -24.83 -17.52
C GLY A 329 0.21 -24.19 -16.93
N SER A 330 0.27 -22.87 -16.98
CA SER A 330 1.47 -22.09 -16.60
C SER A 330 1.55 -21.75 -15.09
N LEU A 331 0.50 -22.04 -14.32
CA LEU A 331 0.44 -21.63 -12.92
C LEU A 331 1.43 -22.40 -12.01
N PRO A 332 1.55 -23.75 -12.12
CA PRO A 332 2.52 -24.52 -11.33
C PRO A 332 3.96 -24.05 -11.58
N GLU A 333 4.33 -23.84 -12.85
CA GLU A 333 5.65 -23.38 -13.26
C GLU A 333 5.95 -21.96 -12.73
N ARG A 334 4.99 -21.03 -12.81
CA ARG A 334 5.13 -19.69 -12.20
C ARG A 334 5.32 -19.72 -10.69
N LEU A 335 4.66 -20.64 -9.99
CA LEU A 335 4.84 -20.81 -8.55
C LEU A 335 6.25 -21.33 -8.23
N ARG A 336 6.77 -22.24 -9.05
CA ARG A 336 8.12 -22.78 -8.91
C ARG A 336 9.19 -21.75 -9.27
N GLU A 337 9.13 -21.17 -10.47
CA GLU A 337 10.19 -20.33 -11.02
C GLU A 337 10.18 -18.91 -10.49
N GLN A 338 8.98 -18.30 -10.35
CA GLN A 338 8.86 -16.90 -9.91
C GLN A 338 8.75 -16.76 -8.40
N ARG A 339 8.24 -17.80 -7.71
CA ARG A 339 8.05 -17.74 -6.26
C ARG A 339 8.99 -18.63 -5.47
N GLY A 340 9.76 -19.48 -6.15
CA GLY A 340 10.71 -20.37 -5.50
C GLY A 340 10.08 -21.39 -4.56
N LEU A 341 8.80 -21.76 -4.81
CA LEU A 341 8.13 -22.75 -3.98
C LEU A 341 8.67 -24.15 -4.30
N ASP A 342 8.93 -24.90 -3.26
CA ASP A 342 9.27 -26.31 -3.36
C ASP A 342 8.04 -27.15 -3.78
N PRO A 343 8.21 -28.40 -4.20
CA PRO A 343 7.08 -29.25 -4.62
C PRO A 343 5.99 -29.39 -3.57
N GLN A 344 6.33 -29.44 -2.28
CA GLN A 344 5.36 -29.54 -1.19
C GLN A 344 4.57 -28.24 -1.04
N GLY A 345 5.22 -27.09 -1.13
CA GLY A 345 4.58 -25.76 -1.13
C GLY A 345 3.65 -25.55 -2.32
N ILE A 346 4.01 -26.07 -3.51
CA ILE A 346 3.14 -26.04 -4.69
C ILE A 346 1.87 -26.86 -4.46
N VAL A 347 1.99 -28.09 -3.97
CA VAL A 347 0.85 -28.96 -3.65
C VAL A 347 -0.04 -28.35 -2.57
N ALA A 348 0.55 -27.82 -1.49
CA ALA A 348 -0.18 -27.13 -0.42
C ALA A 348 -0.92 -25.89 -0.96
N GLY A 349 -0.30 -25.12 -1.87
CA GLY A 349 -0.92 -24.01 -2.58
C GLY A 349 -2.13 -24.45 -3.41
N GLY A 350 -2.00 -25.57 -4.14
CA GLY A 350 -3.09 -26.16 -4.91
C GLY A 350 -4.30 -26.53 -4.04
N TRP A 351 -4.07 -27.21 -2.92
CA TRP A 351 -5.12 -27.55 -1.95
C TRP A 351 -5.75 -26.32 -1.32
N MET A 352 -4.96 -25.29 -0.98
CA MET A 352 -5.48 -24.01 -0.48
C MET A 352 -6.45 -23.38 -1.49
N LEU A 353 -6.06 -23.31 -2.77
CA LEU A 353 -6.93 -22.75 -3.81
C LEU A 353 -8.21 -23.55 -3.96
N LEU A 354 -8.15 -24.91 -3.97
CA LEU A 354 -9.34 -25.77 -3.99
C LEU A 354 -10.23 -25.53 -2.78
N ALA A 355 -9.67 -25.41 -1.59
CA ALA A 355 -10.45 -25.15 -0.37
C ALA A 355 -11.19 -23.81 -0.45
N ILE A 356 -10.54 -22.74 -0.94
CA ILE A 356 -11.19 -21.44 -1.16
C ILE A 356 -12.33 -21.57 -2.18
N GLY A 357 -12.08 -22.26 -3.29
CA GLY A 357 -13.08 -22.44 -4.34
C GLY A 357 -14.27 -23.29 -3.90
N ALA A 358 -14.03 -24.41 -3.20
CA ALA A 358 -15.06 -25.27 -2.64
C ALA A 358 -15.91 -24.54 -1.59
N TRP A 359 -15.27 -23.78 -0.69
CA TRP A 359 -15.97 -22.89 0.25
C TRP A 359 -16.88 -21.91 -0.48
N GLY A 360 -16.35 -21.21 -1.49
CA GLY A 360 -17.11 -20.24 -2.27
C GLY A 360 -18.32 -20.87 -2.96
N LEU A 361 -18.15 -22.04 -3.59
CA LEU A 361 -19.24 -22.78 -4.23
C LEU A 361 -20.29 -23.20 -3.21
N GLY A 362 -19.87 -23.72 -2.05
CA GLY A 362 -20.76 -24.05 -0.93
C GLY A 362 -21.57 -22.84 -0.47
N CYS A 363 -20.93 -21.65 -0.34
CA CYS A 363 -21.63 -20.41 0.00
C CYS A 363 -22.66 -19.99 -1.05
N VAL A 364 -22.33 -20.10 -2.35
CA VAL A 364 -23.28 -19.79 -3.43
C VAL A 364 -24.48 -20.70 -3.40
N LEU A 365 -24.28 -22.00 -3.19
CA LEU A 365 -25.37 -23.01 -3.10
C LEU A 365 -26.23 -22.78 -1.86
N ALA A 366 -25.61 -22.59 -0.68
CA ALA A 366 -26.32 -22.40 0.59
C ALA A 366 -27.09 -21.06 0.62
N PHE A 367 -26.52 -20.00 0.06
CA PHE A 367 -27.10 -18.65 0.11
C PHE A 367 -27.66 -18.19 -1.25
N ARG A 368 -28.05 -19.08 -2.16
CA ARG A 368 -28.57 -18.76 -3.51
C ARG A 368 -29.69 -17.70 -3.54
N ARG A 369 -30.47 -17.59 -2.48
CA ARG A 369 -31.56 -16.60 -2.33
C ARG A 369 -31.08 -15.30 -1.64
N ARG A 370 -29.90 -15.28 -1.02
CA ARG A 370 -29.33 -14.18 -0.22
C ARG A 370 -27.99 -13.73 -0.80
N ALA A 371 -28.01 -13.09 -1.98
CA ALA A 371 -26.81 -12.75 -2.76
C ALA A 371 -25.73 -12.00 -1.95
N VAL A 372 -26.11 -11.09 -1.06
CA VAL A 372 -25.17 -10.36 -0.18
C VAL A 372 -24.47 -11.35 0.76
N ALA A 373 -25.20 -12.26 1.39
CA ALA A 373 -24.62 -13.26 2.28
C ALA A 373 -23.71 -14.22 1.53
N ALA A 374 -24.12 -14.67 0.33
CA ALA A 374 -23.30 -15.54 -0.53
C ALA A 374 -21.94 -14.91 -0.82
N LEU A 375 -21.94 -13.68 -1.36
CA LEU A 375 -20.69 -12.99 -1.69
C LEU A 375 -19.85 -12.68 -0.45
N SER A 376 -20.48 -12.17 0.63
CA SER A 376 -19.75 -11.82 1.85
C SER A 376 -19.08 -13.06 2.48
N ALA A 377 -19.79 -14.20 2.54
CA ALA A 377 -19.22 -15.43 3.07
C ALA A 377 -18.12 -16.00 2.16
N THR A 378 -18.29 -15.94 0.84
CA THR A 378 -17.24 -16.33 -0.13
C THR A 378 -15.97 -15.52 0.08
N LEU A 379 -16.08 -14.18 0.10
CA LEU A 379 -14.92 -13.30 0.27
C LEU A 379 -14.32 -13.42 1.68
N ALA A 380 -15.13 -13.59 2.71
CA ALA A 380 -14.62 -13.80 4.07
C ALA A 380 -13.80 -15.09 4.15
N GLY A 381 -14.30 -16.20 3.62
CA GLY A 381 -13.57 -17.47 3.57
C GLY A 381 -12.27 -17.36 2.77
N LEU A 382 -12.31 -16.70 1.59
CA LEU A 382 -11.12 -16.42 0.80
C LEU A 382 -10.06 -15.71 1.66
N TRP A 383 -10.42 -14.61 2.31
CA TRP A 383 -9.47 -13.82 3.09
C TRP A 383 -8.96 -14.54 4.35
N VAL A 384 -9.79 -15.37 4.98
CA VAL A 384 -9.39 -16.17 6.14
C VAL A 384 -8.43 -17.28 5.72
N VAL A 385 -8.78 -18.09 4.72
CA VAL A 385 -7.94 -19.20 4.27
C VAL A 385 -6.61 -18.67 3.70
N PHE A 386 -6.66 -17.63 2.86
CA PHE A 386 -5.45 -17.01 2.34
C PHE A 386 -4.60 -16.37 3.47
N GLY A 387 -5.24 -15.79 4.47
CA GLY A 387 -4.54 -15.20 5.62
C GLY A 387 -3.84 -16.24 6.50
N LEU A 388 -4.45 -17.41 6.71
CA LEU A 388 -3.90 -18.46 7.57
C LEU A 388 -2.85 -19.34 6.84
N VAL A 389 -3.07 -19.63 5.57
CA VAL A 389 -2.25 -20.57 4.80
C VAL A 389 -1.37 -19.84 3.78
N GLY A 390 -1.94 -18.96 2.97
CA GLY A 390 -1.24 -18.31 1.85
C GLY A 390 -0.06 -17.45 2.27
N TYR A 391 -0.20 -16.68 3.35
CA TYR A 391 0.94 -15.90 3.86
C TYR A 391 2.05 -16.80 4.41
N GLY A 392 1.72 -17.94 5.03
CA GLY A 392 2.71 -18.92 5.47
C GLY A 392 3.50 -19.49 4.30
N LEU A 393 2.81 -19.94 3.25
CA LEU A 393 3.42 -20.51 2.06
C LEU A 393 4.30 -19.52 1.28
N LEU A 394 3.89 -18.24 1.22
CA LEU A 394 4.58 -17.22 0.44
C LEU A 394 5.57 -16.38 1.26
N ASN A 395 5.71 -16.65 2.57
CA ASN A 395 6.52 -15.83 3.45
C ASN A 395 7.98 -15.75 3.01
N ASP A 396 8.61 -16.89 2.78
CA ASP A 396 10.04 -16.95 2.47
C ASP A 396 10.34 -16.34 1.10
N ALA A 397 9.46 -16.56 0.14
CA ALA A 397 9.54 -15.96 -1.19
C ALA A 397 9.31 -14.44 -1.22
N SER A 398 8.61 -13.88 -0.21
CA SER A 398 8.20 -12.45 -0.20
C SER A 398 8.98 -11.60 0.80
N SER A 399 9.53 -12.18 1.87
CA SER A 399 10.21 -11.47 2.97
C SER A 399 11.73 -11.52 2.91
N ALA A 400 12.32 -12.13 1.90
CA ALA A 400 13.73 -12.47 1.80
C ALA A 400 14.26 -13.43 2.91
N ARG A 401 13.40 -13.88 3.84
CA ARG A 401 13.82 -14.72 4.96
C ARG A 401 14.48 -16.02 4.50
N GLY A 402 13.87 -16.70 3.52
CA GLY A 402 14.37 -17.97 2.98
C GLY A 402 15.77 -17.80 2.36
N VAL A 403 15.95 -16.78 1.53
CA VAL A 403 17.22 -16.46 0.87
C VAL A 403 18.30 -16.10 1.89
N MET A 404 18.00 -15.20 2.83
CA MET A 404 18.97 -14.78 3.85
C MET A 404 19.38 -15.95 4.77
N ALA A 405 18.41 -16.77 5.19
CA ALA A 405 18.72 -17.97 5.98
C ALA A 405 19.52 -19.03 5.19
N ALA A 406 19.28 -19.17 3.89
CA ALA A 406 20.06 -20.08 3.03
C ALA A 406 21.49 -19.56 2.86
N ALA A 407 21.65 -18.25 2.62
CA ALA A 407 22.95 -17.60 2.54
C ALA A 407 23.75 -17.80 3.84
N GLY A 408 23.17 -17.45 5.00
CA GLY A 408 23.83 -17.57 6.30
C GLY A 408 24.28 -19.01 6.61
N ARG A 409 23.45 -20.03 6.31
CA ARG A 409 23.84 -21.44 6.51
C ARG A 409 25.00 -21.88 5.62
N ARG A 410 25.08 -21.37 4.38
CA ARG A 410 26.14 -21.75 3.42
C ARG A 410 27.48 -21.14 3.74
N ILE A 411 27.49 -19.86 4.12
CA ILE A 411 28.74 -19.14 4.40
C ILE A 411 29.28 -19.42 5.81
N GLY A 412 28.49 -20.03 6.70
CA GLY A 412 28.87 -20.28 8.08
C GLY A 412 28.81 -19.04 8.97
N PRO A 413 28.99 -19.18 10.32
CA PRO A 413 28.78 -18.11 11.28
C PRO A 413 29.85 -17.02 11.27
N GLU A 414 31.09 -17.33 10.88
CA GLU A 414 32.24 -16.42 10.98
C GLU A 414 32.39 -15.51 9.75
N ALA A 415 31.77 -15.85 8.61
CA ALA A 415 31.93 -15.10 7.38
C ALA A 415 31.17 -13.74 7.43
N GLU A 416 31.77 -12.71 6.84
CA GLU A 416 31.14 -11.42 6.61
C GLU A 416 30.31 -11.45 5.32
N LEU A 417 29.17 -10.76 5.31
CA LEU A 417 28.25 -10.71 4.18
C LEU A 417 28.12 -9.29 3.61
N GLY A 418 28.36 -9.15 2.30
CA GLY A 418 28.06 -7.93 1.53
C GLY A 418 26.82 -8.11 0.66
N LEU A 419 26.00 -7.07 0.50
CA LEU A 419 24.76 -7.10 -0.26
C LEU A 419 24.84 -6.14 -1.45
N VAL A 420 24.55 -6.65 -2.65
CA VAL A 420 24.50 -5.87 -3.91
C VAL A 420 23.08 -5.91 -4.48
N ALA A 421 22.57 -4.77 -4.91
CA ALA A 421 21.19 -4.61 -5.41
C ALA A 421 20.12 -5.04 -4.38
N TRP A 422 20.36 -4.75 -3.11
CA TRP A 422 19.58 -5.19 -1.97
C TRP A 422 18.34 -4.31 -1.71
N LYS A 423 17.39 -4.86 -0.95
CA LYS A 423 16.25 -4.14 -0.37
C LYS A 423 16.27 -4.25 1.16
N GLU A 424 15.47 -3.43 1.82
CA GLU A 424 15.40 -3.35 3.29
C GLU A 424 15.13 -4.70 3.96
N GLN A 425 14.31 -5.55 3.32
CA GLN A 425 14.02 -6.89 3.84
C GLN A 425 15.25 -7.81 3.85
N ASN A 426 16.24 -7.60 2.98
CA ASN A 426 17.47 -8.37 3.01
C ASN A 426 18.26 -8.06 4.28
N LEU A 427 18.45 -6.77 4.61
CA LEU A 427 19.10 -6.35 5.85
C LEU A 427 18.34 -6.81 7.09
N LEU A 428 17.01 -6.66 7.08
CA LEU A 428 16.18 -6.99 8.24
C LEU A 428 16.15 -8.50 8.54
N MET A 429 16.28 -9.35 7.51
CA MET A 429 16.24 -10.81 7.61
C MET A 429 17.62 -11.46 7.66
N ALA A 430 18.69 -10.67 7.58
CA ALA A 430 20.05 -11.16 7.76
C ALA A 430 20.24 -11.68 9.21
N ASP A 431 20.98 -12.78 9.34
CA ASP A 431 21.37 -13.37 10.62
C ASP A 431 22.58 -12.67 11.26
N ARG A 432 23.19 -11.75 10.53
CA ARG A 432 24.39 -10.97 10.89
C ARG A 432 24.35 -9.57 10.30
N PRO A 433 25.16 -8.63 10.81
CA PRO A 433 25.39 -7.36 10.13
C PRO A 433 25.88 -7.58 8.71
N ALA A 434 25.32 -6.87 7.73
CA ALA A 434 25.73 -7.00 6.34
C ALA A 434 26.26 -5.65 5.82
N ALA A 435 27.36 -5.69 5.07
CA ALA A 435 27.91 -4.54 4.39
C ALA A 435 27.03 -4.13 3.19
N THR A 436 26.87 -2.84 2.96
CA THR A 436 26.11 -2.29 1.83
C THR A 436 26.95 -1.24 1.10
N PHE A 437 26.72 -1.08 -0.21
CA PHE A 437 27.58 -0.28 -1.08
C PHE A 437 26.85 0.90 -1.73
N GLY A 438 25.85 1.44 -1.04
CA GLY A 438 25.08 2.60 -1.46
C GLY A 438 23.78 2.21 -2.17
N PHE A 439 22.64 2.39 -1.48
CA PHE A 439 21.31 1.99 -2.01
C PHE A 439 20.92 2.74 -3.29
N LYS A 440 21.25 4.04 -3.37
CA LYS A 440 20.91 4.90 -4.51
C LYS A 440 21.92 4.80 -5.67
N ARG A 441 23.04 4.12 -5.47
CA ARG A 441 24.04 3.92 -6.53
C ARG A 441 23.54 2.97 -7.60
N PRO A 442 23.97 3.14 -8.86
CA PRO A 442 23.81 2.12 -9.91
C PRO A 442 24.33 0.76 -9.44
N TRP A 443 23.66 -0.31 -9.84
CA TRP A 443 24.01 -1.66 -9.34
C TRP A 443 25.39 -2.13 -9.79
N ASP A 444 25.85 -1.72 -10.98
CA ASP A 444 27.22 -1.95 -11.45
C ASP A 444 28.27 -1.29 -10.54
N GLU A 445 28.05 -0.04 -10.11
CA GLU A 445 28.93 0.61 -9.15
C GLU A 445 28.89 -0.05 -7.77
N GLN A 446 27.72 -0.54 -7.33
CA GLN A 446 27.60 -1.30 -6.08
C GLN A 446 28.46 -2.57 -6.15
N LEU A 447 28.42 -3.32 -7.27
CA LEU A 447 29.19 -4.53 -7.44
C LEU A 447 30.69 -4.26 -7.44
N GLN A 448 31.16 -3.22 -8.13
CA GLN A 448 32.57 -2.81 -8.12
C GLN A 448 33.09 -2.53 -6.70
N LEU A 449 32.33 -1.76 -5.91
CA LEU A 449 32.66 -1.49 -4.52
C LEU A 449 32.61 -2.75 -3.64
N ALA A 450 31.66 -3.63 -3.89
CA ALA A 450 31.50 -4.87 -3.17
C ALA A 450 32.67 -5.82 -3.39
N VAL A 451 33.13 -5.97 -4.65
CA VAL A 451 34.30 -6.79 -5.01
C VAL A 451 35.58 -6.21 -4.41
N ALA A 452 35.75 -4.88 -4.45
CA ALA A 452 36.88 -4.23 -3.79
C ALA A 452 36.88 -4.43 -2.26
N TRP A 453 35.71 -4.46 -1.63
CA TRP A 453 35.57 -4.77 -0.21
C TRP A 453 35.86 -6.27 0.04
N GLN A 454 35.35 -7.16 -0.80
CA GLN A 454 35.55 -8.61 -0.69
C GLN A 454 37.02 -8.99 -0.78
N ALA A 455 37.80 -8.36 -1.67
CA ALA A 455 39.23 -8.62 -1.87
C ALA A 455 40.09 -8.31 -0.63
N GLN A 456 39.57 -7.60 0.37
CA GLN A 456 40.36 -7.23 1.57
C GLN A 456 40.41 -8.35 2.62
N ALA A 457 39.53 -9.38 2.57
CA ALA A 457 39.52 -10.49 3.51
C ALA A 457 38.93 -11.77 2.89
N PRO A 458 39.49 -12.94 3.17
CA PRO A 458 39.10 -14.20 2.53
C PRO A 458 37.77 -14.78 3.03
N ASP A 459 37.24 -14.27 4.13
CA ASP A 459 35.99 -14.67 4.76
C ASP A 459 34.80 -13.83 4.33
N ARG A 460 34.98 -12.90 3.37
CA ARG A 460 33.94 -12.02 2.84
C ARG A 460 33.20 -12.60 1.66
N TRP A 461 31.89 -12.74 1.80
CA TRP A 461 31.00 -13.26 0.78
C TRP A 461 30.06 -12.17 0.29
N LEU A 462 29.63 -12.24 -0.98
CA LEU A 462 28.63 -11.34 -1.51
C LEU A 462 27.32 -12.09 -1.80
N LEU A 463 26.20 -11.43 -1.53
CA LEU A 463 24.89 -11.84 -2.02
C LEU A 463 24.44 -10.82 -3.07
N VAL A 464 24.35 -11.27 -4.31
CA VAL A 464 24.16 -10.43 -5.48
C VAL A 464 22.86 -10.81 -6.19
N LEU A 465 22.08 -9.82 -6.60
CA LEU A 465 20.90 -10.02 -7.42
C LEU A 465 21.30 -10.42 -8.86
N GLU A 466 20.55 -11.33 -9.50
CA GLU A 466 20.83 -11.84 -10.86
C GLU A 466 21.10 -10.73 -11.87
N ASP A 467 20.28 -9.67 -11.89
CA ASP A 467 20.39 -8.55 -12.82
C ASP A 467 21.69 -7.70 -12.62
N ALA A 468 22.33 -7.83 -11.46
CA ALA A 468 23.58 -7.13 -11.11
C ALA A 468 24.84 -8.00 -11.26
N LEU A 469 24.72 -9.23 -11.76
CA LEU A 469 25.88 -10.08 -12.04
C LEU A 469 26.61 -9.57 -13.30
N GLU A 470 27.96 -9.57 -13.25
CA GLU A 470 28.82 -9.17 -14.36
C GLU A 470 29.80 -10.28 -14.76
N HIS A 471 30.41 -10.15 -15.95
CA HIS A 471 31.36 -11.08 -16.53
C HIS A 471 32.60 -11.32 -15.68
N CYS A 472 32.92 -10.44 -14.74
CA CYS A 472 34.02 -10.58 -13.80
C CYS A 472 33.80 -11.71 -12.78
N LEU A 473 32.59 -12.27 -12.70
CA LEU A 473 32.24 -13.36 -11.80
C LEU A 473 32.18 -14.69 -12.57
N ASP A 474 32.89 -15.72 -12.08
CA ASP A 474 32.86 -17.06 -12.67
C ASP A 474 31.48 -17.72 -12.44
N PRO A 475 30.69 -17.98 -13.50
CA PRO A 475 29.40 -18.62 -13.37
C PRO A 475 29.41 -20.02 -12.75
N GLN A 476 30.56 -20.71 -12.77
CA GLN A 476 30.69 -22.06 -12.21
C GLN A 476 30.94 -22.04 -10.69
N ARG A 477 31.38 -20.91 -10.14
CA ARG A 477 31.69 -20.74 -8.72
C ARG A 477 30.61 -20.03 -7.93
N ILE A 478 29.75 -19.29 -8.62
CA ILE A 478 28.59 -18.64 -7.94
C ILE A 478 27.47 -19.65 -7.71
N GLU A 479 26.80 -19.55 -6.57
CA GLU A 479 25.71 -20.44 -6.21
C GLU A 479 24.38 -19.71 -6.10
N LEU A 480 23.29 -20.30 -6.62
CA LEU A 480 21.96 -19.82 -6.40
C LEU A 480 21.58 -19.97 -4.92
N ALA A 481 21.50 -18.86 -4.19
CA ALA A 481 21.04 -18.84 -2.80
C ALA A 481 19.54 -19.10 -2.66
N GLY A 482 18.77 -18.59 -3.62
CA GLY A 482 17.31 -18.78 -3.65
C GLY A 482 16.59 -17.71 -4.44
N ILE A 483 15.26 -17.74 -4.34
CA ILE A 483 14.35 -16.77 -4.99
C ILE A 483 13.62 -15.97 -3.93
N SER A 484 13.67 -14.65 -4.05
CA SER A 484 12.89 -13.73 -3.22
C SER A 484 12.34 -12.59 -4.08
N ASN A 485 11.06 -12.20 -3.87
CA ASN A 485 10.37 -11.17 -4.65
C ASN A 485 10.45 -11.39 -6.18
N ARG A 486 10.31 -12.67 -6.62
CA ARG A 486 10.39 -13.09 -8.04
C ARG A 486 11.77 -12.91 -8.67
N ARG A 487 12.82 -12.71 -7.87
CA ARG A 487 14.20 -12.51 -8.33
C ARG A 487 15.12 -13.54 -7.75
N ARG A 488 16.12 -13.95 -8.52
CA ARG A 488 17.14 -14.91 -8.13
C ARG A 488 18.30 -14.18 -7.45
N TRP A 489 18.81 -14.79 -6.39
CA TRP A 489 19.92 -14.27 -5.59
C TRP A 489 21.04 -15.26 -5.59
N TYR A 490 22.25 -14.80 -5.84
CA TYR A 490 23.43 -15.62 -5.95
C TYR A 490 24.44 -15.28 -4.85
N LEU A 491 25.02 -16.31 -4.26
CA LEU A 491 26.18 -16.21 -3.39
C LEU A 491 27.45 -16.21 -4.25
N VAL A 492 28.32 -15.25 -3.97
CA VAL A 492 29.60 -15.06 -4.66
C VAL A 492 30.73 -15.23 -3.64
N PRO A 493 31.47 -16.35 -3.66
CA PRO A 493 32.62 -16.54 -2.81
C PRO A 493 33.81 -15.68 -3.28
N PRO A 494 34.84 -15.47 -2.43
CA PRO A 494 36.00 -14.63 -2.77
C PRO A 494 36.75 -15.07 -4.02
N ASP A 495 36.82 -16.38 -4.27
CA ASP A 495 37.51 -16.97 -5.40
C ASP A 495 36.71 -16.99 -6.72
N ALA A 496 35.49 -16.50 -6.70
CA ALA A 496 34.65 -16.37 -7.91
C ALA A 496 34.97 -15.13 -8.75
N VAL A 497 35.71 -14.16 -8.23
CA VAL A 497 36.12 -12.96 -8.96
C VAL A 497 37.35 -13.29 -9.81
N VAL A 498 37.19 -13.32 -11.15
CA VAL A 498 38.22 -13.74 -12.09
C VAL A 498 38.83 -12.61 -12.93
N ALA A 499 38.22 -11.43 -12.91
CA ALA A 499 38.67 -10.26 -13.64
C ALA A 499 38.27 -8.97 -12.89
N PRO A 500 38.82 -7.79 -13.24
CA PRO A 500 38.29 -6.52 -12.79
C PRO A 500 36.82 -6.35 -13.19
N CYS A 501 35.97 -5.96 -12.25
CA CYS A 501 34.55 -5.70 -12.52
C CYS A 501 34.36 -4.30 -13.13
N GLU A 502 34.39 -4.26 -14.46
CA GLU A 502 34.04 -3.09 -15.25
C GLU A 502 32.88 -3.46 -16.17
N ALA A 503 31.68 -3.05 -15.79
CA ALA A 503 30.45 -3.42 -16.49
C ALA A 503 30.51 -3.05 -17.98
N THR A 504 30.22 -4.02 -18.84
CA THR A 504 30.01 -3.77 -20.27
C THR A 504 28.77 -2.90 -20.50
N PRO A 505 28.61 -2.23 -21.66
CA PRO A 505 27.40 -1.46 -21.96
C PRO A 505 26.10 -2.28 -21.81
N GLU A 506 26.12 -3.57 -22.15
CA GLU A 506 24.97 -4.48 -22.03
C GLU A 506 24.66 -4.82 -20.56
N GLU A 507 25.67 -5.09 -19.75
CA GLU A 507 25.54 -5.37 -18.32
C GLU A 507 25.02 -4.13 -17.58
N ARG A 508 25.56 -2.96 -17.88
CA ARG A 508 25.09 -1.69 -17.33
C ARG A 508 23.63 -1.42 -17.71
N ALA A 509 23.23 -1.67 -18.96
CA ALA A 509 21.86 -1.53 -19.39
C ALA A 509 20.93 -2.53 -18.69
N ARG A 510 21.36 -3.79 -18.47
CA ARG A 510 20.62 -4.80 -17.72
C ARG A 510 20.45 -4.40 -16.26
N ALA A 511 21.52 -3.98 -15.59
CA ALA A 511 21.49 -3.52 -14.21
C ALA A 511 20.55 -2.30 -14.05
N ALA A 512 20.65 -1.31 -14.93
CA ALA A 512 19.78 -0.13 -14.94
C ALA A 512 18.30 -0.50 -15.17
N ALA A 513 18.01 -1.40 -16.11
CA ALA A 513 16.66 -1.90 -16.35
C ALA A 513 16.13 -2.70 -15.15
N GLY A 514 16.98 -3.49 -14.49
CA GLY A 514 16.68 -4.20 -13.26
C GLY A 514 16.35 -3.23 -12.12
N GLN A 515 17.17 -2.20 -11.94
CA GLN A 515 16.98 -1.17 -10.91
C GLN A 515 15.72 -0.35 -11.16
N ALA A 516 15.41 0.01 -12.42
CA ALA A 516 14.18 0.69 -12.77
C ALA A 516 12.95 -0.17 -12.44
N ARG A 517 12.93 -1.46 -12.81
CA ARG A 517 11.86 -2.40 -12.43
C ARG A 517 11.70 -2.51 -10.91
N ASP A 518 12.80 -2.45 -10.18
CA ASP A 518 12.80 -2.54 -8.72
C ASP A 518 12.17 -1.33 -8.05
N LEU A 519 12.30 -0.16 -8.64
CA LEU A 519 11.64 1.07 -8.20
C LEU A 519 10.13 1.08 -8.54
N GLU A 520 9.71 0.36 -9.59
CA GLU A 520 8.31 0.23 -10.00
C GLU A 520 7.50 -0.76 -9.13
N GLU A 521 8.10 -1.78 -8.55
CA GLU A 521 7.45 -2.75 -7.65
C GLU A 521 7.25 -2.17 -6.22
#